data_019026b8491d714066815514470dc20a
#
_entry.id   019026b8491d714066815514470dc20a
#
_cell.length_a   1.000
_cell.length_b   1.000
_cell.length_c   1.000
_cell.angle_alpha   90.00
_cell.angle_beta   90.00
_cell.angle_gamma   90.00
#
_symmetry.space_group_name_H-M   'P 1'
#
loop_
_entity.id
_entity.type
_entity.pdbx_description
1 polymer ?
#
loop_
_entity_poly.entity_id
_entity_poly.type
_entity_poly.pdbx_seq_one_letter_code
_entity_poly.pdbx_strand_id
1 'polypeptide(L)'
;MKPLTQPEHERGSSALRSLIPGVYAPWTAVALGLGILLVALPLYLLEVGLSFTATSVVLAAAGFGSFAGAIPSGGAIARFGEGRTIAISLVLAAVAIGLTATSSNPIALTTLQLAVGAAATAMRLASLTTITRSVPARGRGRANSMMGGIRRFGSFVGPLTGGVLVDQIGFNATFLIAAAVTATGLLPLARAARRTSASDIVPERHAVGLLRALRQHRRTLLLSASGPFLIMAARRGRSVLLPLVAAALEVSPTAVGAIVAIGMGADLMLFPVAGWIMDRFGRLRAIGPAFTLMAIGLFVLGVVDTATGVVIAGALIGVGNGLSSGTMMTLASDLAPRESPSQFIAGFSAVQDGGQMVGPLLVGVVADAFGLGASSVILGVLLLVGVGLIVATVGETISDPVH
;
A
#
# COMPACT_ATOMS: atom_id res chain seq x y z
N MET A 1 42.22 -17.75 24.25
CA MET A 1 41.82 -17.77 22.85
C MET A 1 40.47 -17.05 22.72
N LYS A 2 40.43 -15.82 22.14
CA LYS A 2 39.17 -15.15 21.80
C LYS A 2 38.57 -15.86 20.61
N PRO A 3 37.26 -16.20 20.61
CA PRO A 3 36.62 -16.81 19.45
C PRO A 3 36.68 -15.79 18.30
N LEU A 4 37.09 -16.27 17.11
CA LEU A 4 37.12 -15.53 15.86
C LEU A 4 35.71 -14.95 15.61
N THR A 5 35.59 -13.63 15.72
CA THR A 5 34.35 -12.92 15.39
C THR A 5 34.13 -13.03 13.89
N GLN A 6 33.07 -13.73 13.48
CA GLN A 6 32.64 -13.77 12.08
C GLN A 6 32.53 -12.33 11.53
N PRO A 7 32.98 -12.07 10.29
CA PRO A 7 32.90 -10.74 9.68
C PRO A 7 31.46 -10.25 9.67
N GLU A 8 31.24 -8.97 10.00
CA GLU A 8 29.90 -8.33 10.14
C GLU A 8 29.01 -8.53 8.90
N HIS A 9 29.61 -8.71 7.72
CA HIS A 9 28.90 -8.95 6.47
C HIS A 9 28.20 -10.32 6.44
N GLU A 10 28.84 -11.35 7.03
CA GLU A 10 28.24 -12.70 7.12
C GLU A 10 27.11 -12.75 8.15
N ARG A 11 27.21 -12.02 9.25
CA ARG A 11 26.11 -11.91 10.24
C ARG A 11 24.88 -11.21 9.67
N GLY A 12 25.06 -10.19 8.82
CA GLY A 12 23.96 -9.50 8.14
C GLY A 12 23.24 -10.39 7.13
N SER A 13 23.95 -11.18 6.35
CA SER A 13 23.37 -12.09 5.34
C SER A 13 22.65 -13.28 5.99
N SER A 14 23.18 -13.82 7.08
CA SER A 14 22.53 -14.90 7.84
C SER A 14 21.24 -14.45 8.53
N ALA A 15 21.23 -13.24 9.09
CA ALA A 15 20.02 -12.65 9.69
C ALA A 15 18.91 -12.41 8.66
N LEU A 16 19.22 -11.95 7.45
CA LEU A 16 18.24 -11.80 6.38
C LEU A 16 17.67 -13.14 5.91
N ARG A 17 18.51 -14.18 5.80
CA ARG A 17 18.06 -15.53 5.44
C ARG A 17 17.14 -16.14 6.51
N SER A 18 17.38 -15.87 7.79
CA SER A 18 16.52 -16.36 8.88
C SER A 18 15.11 -15.78 8.84
N LEU A 19 14.91 -14.59 8.23
CA LEU A 19 13.59 -13.96 8.06
C LEU A 19 12.76 -14.60 6.94
N ILE A 20 13.35 -15.40 6.05
CA ILE A 20 12.62 -15.96 4.91
C ILE A 20 11.39 -16.75 5.35
N PRO A 21 11.48 -17.77 6.25
CA PRO A 21 10.30 -18.56 6.59
C PRO A 21 9.31 -17.85 7.51
N GLY A 22 9.78 -16.93 8.35
CA GLY A 22 8.95 -16.26 9.35
C GLY A 22 8.32 -14.95 8.89
N VAL A 23 8.90 -14.29 7.90
CA VAL A 23 8.47 -12.95 7.44
C VAL A 23 8.28 -12.89 5.94
N TYR A 24 9.34 -13.14 5.14
CA TYR A 24 9.29 -12.86 3.70
C TYR A 24 8.39 -13.82 2.92
N ALA A 25 8.41 -15.12 3.20
CA ALA A 25 7.56 -16.07 2.49
C ALA A 25 6.07 -15.88 2.82
N PRO A 26 5.64 -15.72 4.10
CA PRO A 26 4.29 -15.31 4.43
C PRO A 26 3.87 -13.99 3.77
N TRP A 27 4.77 -13.00 3.76
CA TRP A 27 4.52 -11.70 3.15
C TRP A 27 4.33 -11.78 1.63
N THR A 28 5.10 -12.66 0.94
CA THR A 28 4.94 -12.93 -0.49
C THR A 28 3.58 -13.56 -0.80
N ALA A 29 3.15 -14.53 -0.01
CA ALA A 29 1.84 -15.17 -0.17
C ALA A 29 0.69 -14.17 -0.08
N VAL A 30 0.69 -13.31 0.95
CA VAL A 30 -0.32 -12.25 1.09
C VAL A 30 -0.21 -11.21 -0.02
N ALA A 31 1.00 -10.79 -0.40
CA ALA A 31 1.18 -9.79 -1.45
C ALA A 31 0.64 -10.26 -2.81
N LEU A 32 0.81 -11.56 -3.13
CA LEU A 32 0.23 -12.16 -4.33
C LEU A 32 -1.29 -12.27 -4.24
N GLY A 33 -1.83 -12.79 -3.12
CA GLY A 33 -3.28 -12.88 -2.92
C GLY A 33 -3.98 -11.53 -3.00
N LEU A 34 -3.46 -10.51 -2.31
CA LEU A 34 -3.99 -9.13 -2.40
C LEU A 34 -3.77 -8.52 -3.78
N GLY A 35 -2.69 -8.89 -4.47
CA GLY A 35 -2.42 -8.46 -5.84
C GLY A 35 -3.47 -8.96 -6.82
N ILE A 36 -3.93 -10.22 -6.70
CA ILE A 36 -5.03 -10.80 -7.49
C ILE A 36 -6.31 -9.99 -7.27
N LEU A 37 -6.61 -9.60 -6.02
CA LEU A 37 -7.79 -8.80 -5.70
C LEU A 37 -7.78 -7.40 -6.31
N LEU A 38 -6.63 -6.83 -6.65
CA LEU A 38 -6.56 -5.48 -7.26
C LEU A 38 -7.36 -5.37 -8.56
N VAL A 39 -7.55 -6.48 -9.28
CA VAL A 39 -8.33 -6.54 -10.52
C VAL A 39 -9.61 -7.34 -10.31
N ALA A 40 -9.52 -8.52 -9.72
CA ALA A 40 -10.67 -9.39 -9.56
C ALA A 40 -11.82 -8.75 -8.77
N LEU A 41 -11.49 -8.05 -7.66
CA LEU A 41 -12.53 -7.48 -6.80
C LEU A 41 -13.28 -6.31 -7.46
N PRO A 42 -12.64 -5.26 -8.02
CA PRO A 42 -13.37 -4.19 -8.71
C PRO A 42 -14.26 -4.70 -9.84
N LEU A 43 -13.76 -5.64 -10.66
CA LEU A 43 -14.53 -6.23 -11.74
C LEU A 43 -15.73 -7.04 -11.24
N TYR A 44 -15.54 -7.85 -10.19
CA TYR A 44 -16.62 -8.61 -9.56
C TYR A 44 -17.74 -7.71 -9.02
N LEU A 45 -17.37 -6.61 -8.37
CA LEU A 45 -18.36 -5.68 -7.80
C LEU A 45 -19.24 -5.04 -8.89
N LEU A 46 -18.68 -4.76 -10.06
CA LEU A 46 -19.45 -4.29 -11.21
C LEU A 46 -20.29 -5.43 -11.82
N GLU A 47 -19.76 -6.64 -11.93
CA GLU A 47 -20.46 -7.82 -12.44
C GLU A 47 -21.73 -8.13 -11.64
N VAL A 48 -21.68 -7.97 -10.29
CA VAL A 48 -22.84 -8.17 -9.41
C VAL A 48 -23.78 -6.96 -9.39
N GLY A 49 -23.55 -5.95 -10.24
CA GLY A 49 -24.45 -4.80 -10.45
C GLY A 49 -24.37 -3.70 -9.40
N LEU A 50 -23.26 -3.60 -8.66
CA LEU A 50 -23.07 -2.51 -7.70
C LEU A 50 -22.77 -1.19 -8.42
N SER A 51 -23.33 -0.08 -7.93
CA SER A 51 -22.97 1.27 -8.38
C SER A 51 -21.49 1.57 -8.12
N PHE A 52 -20.93 2.59 -8.77
CA PHE A 52 -19.54 3.01 -8.53
C PHE A 52 -19.32 3.45 -7.08
N THR A 53 -20.31 4.10 -6.45
CA THR A 53 -20.24 4.46 -5.03
C THR A 53 -20.18 3.22 -4.14
N ALA A 54 -21.07 2.25 -4.33
CA ALA A 54 -21.09 1.02 -3.56
C ALA A 54 -19.79 0.23 -3.73
N THR A 55 -19.33 0.10 -4.97
CA THR A 55 -18.02 -0.51 -5.31
C THR A 55 -16.88 0.17 -4.58
N SER A 56 -16.85 1.50 -4.61
CA SER A 56 -15.80 2.28 -3.95
C SER A 56 -15.84 2.18 -2.42
N VAL A 57 -17.02 2.09 -1.82
CA VAL A 57 -17.17 1.84 -0.37
C VAL A 57 -16.57 0.49 0.01
N VAL A 58 -16.88 -0.58 -0.74
CA VAL A 58 -16.29 -1.90 -0.51
C VAL A 58 -14.77 -1.86 -0.64
N LEU A 59 -14.23 -1.21 -1.68
CA LEU A 59 -12.79 -1.12 -1.91
C LEU A 59 -12.08 -0.23 -0.87
N ALA A 60 -12.73 0.85 -0.40
CA ALA A 60 -12.21 1.71 0.67
C ALA A 60 -12.19 1.00 2.03
N ALA A 61 -13.08 0.03 2.26
CA ALA A 61 -13.21 -0.68 3.53
C ALA A 61 -11.89 -1.35 3.96
N ALA A 62 -11.08 -1.86 3.03
CA ALA A 62 -9.76 -2.39 3.36
C ALA A 62 -8.83 -1.32 3.99
N GLY A 63 -8.90 -0.07 3.53
CA GLY A 63 -8.18 1.06 4.14
C GLY A 63 -8.68 1.36 5.55
N PHE A 64 -9.99 1.43 5.75
CA PHE A 64 -10.60 1.61 7.08
C PHE A 64 -10.25 0.47 8.02
N GLY A 65 -10.30 -0.78 7.55
CA GLY A 65 -9.88 -1.96 8.31
C GLY A 65 -8.40 -1.90 8.70
N SER A 66 -7.54 -1.42 7.81
CA SER A 66 -6.12 -1.22 8.09
C SER A 66 -5.89 -0.20 9.19
N PHE A 67 -6.60 0.91 9.15
CA PHE A 67 -6.52 1.97 10.16
C PHE A 67 -7.06 1.49 11.51
N ALA A 68 -8.28 0.94 11.54
CA ALA A 68 -8.92 0.44 12.75
C ALA A 68 -8.15 -0.74 13.37
N GLY A 69 -7.55 -1.60 12.53
CA GLY A 69 -6.75 -2.74 12.94
C GLY A 69 -5.41 -2.39 13.58
N ALA A 70 -4.91 -1.17 13.43
CA ALA A 70 -3.57 -0.81 13.92
C ALA A 70 -3.43 -0.95 15.45
N ILE A 71 -4.41 -0.46 16.22
CA ILE A 71 -4.39 -0.52 17.69
C ILE A 71 -4.55 -1.97 18.19
N PRO A 72 -5.58 -2.74 17.76
CA PRO A 72 -5.72 -4.14 18.17
C PRO A 72 -4.51 -5.01 17.81
N SER A 73 -3.83 -4.70 16.70
CA SER A 73 -2.64 -5.46 16.27
C SER A 73 -1.50 -5.38 17.29
N GLY A 74 -1.28 -4.22 17.91
CA GLY A 74 -0.30 -4.08 18.98
C GLY A 74 -0.63 -4.98 20.18
N GLY A 75 -1.90 -5.02 20.58
CA GLY A 75 -2.39 -5.91 21.64
C GLY A 75 -2.26 -7.40 21.27
N ALA A 76 -2.54 -7.75 20.02
CA ALA A 76 -2.39 -9.13 19.54
C ALA A 76 -0.91 -9.57 19.56
N ILE A 77 0.02 -8.71 19.10
CA ILE A 77 1.46 -8.98 19.13
C ILE A 77 1.92 -9.16 20.60
N ALA A 78 1.47 -8.28 21.49
CA ALA A 78 1.81 -8.35 22.90
C ALA A 78 1.29 -9.65 23.57
N ARG A 79 0.08 -10.10 23.23
CA ARG A 79 -0.55 -11.25 23.84
C ARG A 79 -0.13 -12.60 23.24
N PHE A 80 0.00 -12.66 21.92
CA PHE A 80 0.22 -13.90 21.18
C PHE A 80 1.62 -14.05 20.60
N GLY A 81 2.41 -12.99 20.59
CA GLY A 81 3.71 -12.92 19.91
C GLY A 81 3.59 -12.71 18.40
N GLU A 82 4.71 -12.38 17.75
CA GLU A 82 4.76 -12.02 16.33
C GLU A 82 4.34 -13.18 15.42
N GLY A 83 4.89 -14.35 15.64
CA GLY A 83 4.64 -15.53 14.77
C GLY A 83 3.17 -15.96 14.77
N ARG A 84 2.52 -16.01 15.94
CA ARG A 84 1.10 -16.33 16.03
C ARG A 84 0.22 -15.23 15.45
N THR A 85 0.59 -13.96 15.64
CA THR A 85 -0.13 -12.83 15.03
C THR A 85 -0.06 -12.90 13.52
N ILE A 86 1.10 -13.22 12.92
CA ILE A 86 1.23 -13.43 11.48
C ILE A 86 0.34 -14.59 11.02
N ALA A 87 0.30 -15.73 11.76
CA ALA A 87 -0.54 -16.86 11.43
C ALA A 87 -2.03 -16.51 11.46
N ILE A 88 -2.50 -15.87 12.53
CA ILE A 88 -3.90 -15.42 12.66
C ILE A 88 -4.27 -14.47 11.53
N SER A 89 -3.37 -13.53 11.18
CA SER A 89 -3.58 -12.58 10.08
C SER A 89 -3.69 -13.28 8.73
N LEU A 90 -2.85 -14.30 8.47
CA LEU A 90 -2.93 -15.11 7.24
C LEU A 90 -4.25 -15.86 7.13
N VAL A 91 -4.68 -16.50 8.22
CA VAL A 91 -5.96 -17.23 8.27
C VAL A 91 -7.13 -16.26 8.05
N LEU A 92 -7.15 -15.13 8.78
CA LEU A 92 -8.20 -14.13 8.66
C LEU A 92 -8.27 -13.57 7.23
N ALA A 93 -7.13 -13.22 6.63
CA ALA A 93 -7.08 -12.72 5.26
C ALA A 93 -7.55 -13.79 4.26
N ALA A 94 -7.04 -15.03 4.36
CA ALA A 94 -7.42 -16.11 3.46
C ALA A 94 -8.91 -16.44 3.55
N VAL A 95 -9.47 -16.52 4.76
CA VAL A 95 -10.90 -16.77 4.98
C VAL A 95 -11.75 -15.62 4.42
N ALA A 96 -11.38 -14.37 4.71
CA ALA A 96 -12.12 -13.21 4.21
C ALA A 96 -12.07 -13.12 2.66
N ILE A 97 -10.92 -13.39 2.04
CA ILE A 97 -10.78 -13.47 0.59
C ILE A 97 -11.63 -14.61 0.02
N GLY A 98 -11.57 -15.79 0.61
CA GLY A 98 -12.34 -16.95 0.15
C GLY A 98 -13.87 -16.75 0.27
N LEU A 99 -14.33 -16.14 1.36
CA LEU A 99 -15.75 -15.84 1.57
C LEU A 99 -16.25 -14.75 0.59
N THR A 100 -15.39 -13.94 -0.01
CA THR A 100 -15.80 -13.02 -1.09
C THR A 100 -16.41 -13.78 -2.27
N ALA A 101 -15.99 -15.02 -2.53
CA ALA A 101 -16.55 -15.87 -3.58
C ALA A 101 -18.01 -16.27 -3.35
N THR A 102 -18.52 -16.18 -2.12
CA THR A 102 -19.85 -16.70 -1.77
C THR A 102 -20.90 -15.62 -1.55
N SER A 103 -20.55 -14.35 -1.68
CA SER A 103 -21.45 -13.24 -1.35
C SER A 103 -21.46 -12.15 -2.42
N SER A 104 -22.66 -11.76 -2.83
CA SER A 104 -22.93 -10.55 -3.63
C SER A 104 -23.49 -9.39 -2.78
N ASN A 105 -23.67 -9.61 -1.47
CA ASN A 105 -24.21 -8.59 -0.57
C ASN A 105 -23.14 -7.52 -0.25
N PRO A 106 -23.38 -6.23 -0.56
CA PRO A 106 -22.39 -5.16 -0.35
C PRO A 106 -21.96 -4.99 1.09
N ILE A 107 -22.85 -5.24 2.07
CA ILE A 107 -22.52 -5.14 3.50
C ILE A 107 -21.55 -6.25 3.90
N ALA A 108 -21.82 -7.50 3.44
CA ALA A 108 -20.94 -8.63 3.70
C ALA A 108 -19.56 -8.40 3.05
N LEU A 109 -19.51 -7.96 1.78
CA LEU A 109 -18.28 -7.65 1.06
C LEU A 109 -17.49 -6.53 1.75
N THR A 110 -18.17 -5.48 2.23
CA THR A 110 -17.54 -4.39 3.00
C THR A 110 -16.91 -4.94 4.29
N THR A 111 -17.62 -5.79 5.02
CA THR A 111 -17.13 -6.41 6.27
C THR A 111 -15.91 -7.32 6.01
N LEU A 112 -15.95 -8.10 4.92
CA LEU A 112 -14.81 -8.94 4.51
C LEU A 112 -13.59 -8.09 4.16
N GLN A 113 -13.77 -6.97 3.45
CA GLN A 113 -12.67 -6.08 3.12
C GLN A 113 -12.11 -5.34 4.35
N LEU A 114 -12.95 -4.97 5.33
CA LEU A 114 -12.48 -4.48 6.64
C LEU A 114 -11.56 -5.52 7.31
N ALA A 115 -11.96 -6.79 7.31
CA ALA A 115 -11.18 -7.88 7.88
C ALA A 115 -9.85 -8.09 7.14
N VAL A 116 -9.86 -8.04 5.79
CA VAL A 116 -8.65 -8.12 4.96
C VAL A 116 -7.67 -6.98 5.31
N GLY A 117 -8.17 -5.75 5.41
CA GLY A 117 -7.34 -4.59 5.78
C GLY A 117 -6.73 -4.71 7.18
N ALA A 118 -7.54 -5.10 8.17
CA ALA A 118 -7.08 -5.31 9.54
C ALA A 118 -6.01 -6.42 9.61
N ALA A 119 -6.23 -7.55 8.91
CA ALA A 119 -5.28 -8.65 8.82
C ALA A 119 -3.95 -8.20 8.17
N ALA A 120 -4.01 -7.45 7.07
CA ALA A 120 -2.82 -6.94 6.40
C ALA A 120 -1.99 -6.02 7.31
N THR A 121 -2.66 -5.16 8.10
CA THR A 121 -1.98 -4.28 9.06
C THR A 121 -1.37 -5.07 10.21
N ALA A 122 -2.09 -6.02 10.80
CA ALA A 122 -1.58 -6.87 11.88
C ALA A 122 -0.34 -7.64 11.44
N MET A 123 -0.39 -8.24 10.26
CA MET A 123 0.73 -8.93 9.66
C MET A 123 1.93 -8.01 9.42
N ARG A 124 1.69 -6.81 8.86
CA ARG A 124 2.75 -5.82 8.62
C ARG A 124 3.45 -5.41 9.92
N LEU A 125 2.68 -5.08 10.96
CA LEU A 125 3.23 -4.68 12.26
C LEU A 125 4.00 -5.82 12.93
N ALA A 126 3.48 -7.04 12.93
CA ALA A 126 4.17 -8.21 13.47
C ALA A 126 5.48 -8.49 12.71
N SER A 127 5.47 -8.38 11.38
CA SER A 127 6.67 -8.55 10.55
C SER A 127 7.72 -7.47 10.83
N LEU A 128 7.33 -6.20 10.97
CA LEU A 128 8.23 -5.11 11.34
C LEU A 128 8.83 -5.30 12.73
N THR A 129 8.04 -5.77 13.70
CA THR A 129 8.53 -6.10 15.05
C THR A 129 9.55 -7.24 15.00
N THR A 130 9.27 -8.30 14.23
CA THR A 130 10.22 -9.41 14.02
C THR A 130 11.55 -8.91 13.44
N ILE A 131 11.49 -8.05 12.39
CA ILE A 131 12.70 -7.47 11.77
C ILE A 131 13.47 -6.63 12.78
N THR A 132 12.79 -5.78 13.55
CA THR A 132 13.42 -4.90 14.52
C THR A 132 14.14 -5.69 15.62
N ARG A 133 13.62 -6.87 16.01
CA ARG A 133 14.22 -7.74 17.03
C ARG A 133 15.35 -8.60 16.48
N SER A 134 15.18 -9.13 15.27
CA SER A 134 16.09 -10.13 14.70
C SER A 134 17.25 -9.52 13.92
N VAL A 135 17.15 -8.25 13.48
CA VAL A 135 18.15 -7.61 12.62
C VAL A 135 18.82 -6.43 13.33
N PRO A 136 20.17 -6.37 13.38
CA PRO A 136 20.90 -5.22 13.88
C PRO A 136 20.50 -3.92 13.17
N ALA A 137 20.60 -2.77 13.85
CA ALA A 137 20.13 -1.48 13.34
C ALA A 137 20.62 -1.14 11.93
N ARG A 138 21.90 -1.42 11.62
CA ARG A 138 22.50 -1.21 10.29
C ARG A 138 21.87 -2.03 9.16
N GLY A 139 21.25 -3.18 9.48
CA GLY A 139 20.61 -4.09 8.50
C GLY A 139 19.10 -3.88 8.31
N ARG A 140 18.43 -3.16 9.22
CA ARG A 140 16.95 -2.99 9.24
C ARG A 140 16.43 -2.30 7.96
N GLY A 141 17.16 -1.31 7.46
CA GLY A 141 16.80 -0.63 6.21
C GLY A 141 16.70 -1.63 5.04
N ARG A 142 17.70 -2.52 4.89
CA ARG A 142 17.72 -3.55 3.84
C ARG A 142 16.57 -4.56 4.02
N ALA A 143 16.30 -4.98 5.26
CA ALA A 143 15.19 -5.90 5.56
C ALA A 143 13.82 -5.28 5.24
N ASN A 144 13.60 -4.01 5.59
CA ASN A 144 12.36 -3.29 5.29
C ASN A 144 12.20 -3.01 3.79
N SER A 145 13.28 -2.69 3.09
CA SER A 145 13.27 -2.53 1.63
C SER A 145 12.87 -3.82 0.91
N MET A 146 13.32 -4.99 1.41
CA MET A 146 12.90 -6.30 0.88
C MET A 146 11.38 -6.50 1.03
N MET A 147 10.78 -6.17 2.19
CA MET A 147 9.32 -6.21 2.37
C MET A 147 8.60 -5.27 1.38
N GLY A 148 9.12 -4.07 1.18
CA GLY A 148 8.62 -3.12 0.20
C GLY A 148 8.68 -3.65 -1.23
N GLY A 149 9.79 -4.30 -1.59
CA GLY A 149 9.99 -4.96 -2.89
C GLY A 149 9.01 -6.11 -3.12
N ILE A 150 8.83 -7.00 -2.14
CA ILE A 150 7.88 -8.12 -2.20
C ILE A 150 6.45 -7.59 -2.41
N ARG A 151 6.06 -6.54 -1.71
CA ARG A 151 4.74 -5.93 -1.89
C ARG A 151 4.54 -5.40 -3.31
N ARG A 152 5.54 -4.71 -3.87
CA ARG A 152 5.50 -4.22 -5.26
C ARG A 152 5.46 -5.35 -6.27
N PHE A 153 6.25 -6.39 -6.03
CA PHE A 153 6.24 -7.60 -6.86
C PHE A 153 4.84 -8.25 -6.88
N GLY A 154 4.21 -8.43 -5.71
CA GLY A 154 2.83 -8.92 -5.62
C GLY A 154 1.82 -8.01 -6.33
N SER A 155 1.98 -6.69 -6.21
CA SER A 155 1.14 -5.71 -6.92
C SER A 155 1.37 -5.69 -8.44
N PHE A 156 2.50 -6.17 -8.93
CA PHE A 156 2.80 -6.30 -10.36
C PHE A 156 2.28 -7.64 -10.92
N VAL A 157 2.65 -8.76 -10.29
CA VAL A 157 2.30 -10.11 -10.76
C VAL A 157 0.82 -10.42 -10.50
N GLY A 158 0.27 -9.94 -9.36
CA GLY A 158 -1.10 -10.25 -8.97
C GLY A 158 -2.17 -9.81 -9.95
N PRO A 159 -2.17 -8.59 -10.47
CA PRO A 159 -3.11 -8.14 -11.50
C PRO A 159 -3.06 -8.97 -12.78
N LEU A 160 -1.85 -9.34 -13.25
CA LEU A 160 -1.69 -10.22 -14.41
C LEU A 160 -2.36 -11.58 -14.18
N THR A 161 -2.01 -12.22 -13.07
CA THR A 161 -2.59 -13.53 -12.72
C THR A 161 -4.07 -13.42 -12.43
N GLY A 162 -4.50 -12.37 -11.72
CA GLY A 162 -5.90 -12.13 -11.39
C GLY A 162 -6.77 -11.95 -12.62
N GLY A 163 -6.34 -11.13 -13.58
CA GLY A 163 -7.06 -10.94 -14.85
C GLY A 163 -7.21 -12.22 -15.64
N VAL A 164 -6.10 -12.99 -15.81
CA VAL A 164 -6.13 -14.28 -16.52
C VAL A 164 -7.02 -15.30 -15.80
N LEU A 165 -6.97 -15.40 -14.48
CA LEU A 165 -7.79 -16.32 -13.72
C LEU A 165 -9.28 -15.97 -13.85
N VAL A 166 -9.65 -14.69 -13.74
CA VAL A 166 -11.04 -14.26 -13.92
C VAL A 166 -11.56 -14.64 -15.32
N ASP A 167 -10.76 -14.41 -16.34
CA ASP A 167 -11.12 -14.66 -17.73
C ASP A 167 -11.32 -16.17 -18.03
N GLN A 168 -10.47 -17.02 -17.47
CA GLN A 168 -10.46 -18.46 -17.76
C GLN A 168 -11.38 -19.29 -16.85
N ILE A 169 -11.50 -18.95 -15.57
CA ILE A 169 -12.18 -19.78 -14.56
C ILE A 169 -13.22 -19.01 -13.75
N GLY A 170 -13.41 -17.71 -14.02
CA GLY A 170 -14.41 -16.84 -13.37
C GLY A 170 -14.00 -16.33 -12.00
N PHE A 171 -14.83 -15.45 -11.44
CA PHE A 171 -14.55 -14.73 -10.18
C PHE A 171 -14.43 -15.64 -8.96
N ASN A 172 -15.39 -16.55 -8.76
CA ASN A 172 -15.46 -17.38 -7.57
C ASN A 172 -14.21 -18.25 -7.42
N ALA A 173 -13.79 -18.93 -8.50
CA ALA A 173 -12.57 -19.73 -8.49
C ALA A 173 -11.32 -18.87 -8.28
N THR A 174 -11.28 -17.66 -8.83
CA THR A 174 -10.18 -16.70 -8.65
C THR A 174 -10.04 -16.28 -7.20
N PHE A 175 -11.14 -15.98 -6.50
CA PHE A 175 -11.08 -15.66 -5.07
C PHE A 175 -10.62 -16.84 -4.21
N LEU A 176 -11.07 -18.06 -4.53
CA LEU A 176 -10.61 -19.27 -3.83
C LEU A 176 -9.12 -19.52 -4.06
N ILE A 177 -8.62 -19.32 -5.29
CA ILE A 177 -7.18 -19.40 -5.58
C ILE A 177 -6.40 -18.32 -4.82
N ALA A 178 -6.87 -17.07 -4.81
CA ALA A 178 -6.24 -15.99 -4.06
C ALA A 178 -6.20 -16.29 -2.54
N ALA A 179 -7.26 -16.88 -2.00
CA ALA A 179 -7.32 -17.35 -0.61
C ALA A 179 -6.32 -18.49 -0.37
N ALA A 180 -6.27 -19.48 -1.26
CA ALA A 180 -5.34 -20.61 -1.17
C ALA A 180 -3.88 -20.12 -1.24
N VAL A 181 -3.55 -19.23 -2.20
CA VAL A 181 -2.23 -18.60 -2.31
C VAL A 181 -1.86 -17.88 -1.00
N THR A 182 -2.78 -17.08 -0.44
CA THR A 182 -2.56 -16.41 0.85
C THR A 182 -2.31 -17.42 1.97
N ALA A 183 -3.05 -18.52 2.03
CA ALA A 183 -2.91 -19.56 3.04
C ALA A 183 -1.59 -20.32 2.94
N THR A 184 -0.96 -20.41 1.75
CA THR A 184 0.36 -21.05 1.59
C THR A 184 1.44 -20.44 2.48
N GLY A 185 1.28 -19.17 2.86
CA GLY A 185 2.16 -18.48 3.81
C GLY A 185 2.25 -19.13 5.19
N LEU A 186 1.25 -19.97 5.58
CA LEU A 186 1.26 -20.71 6.83
C LEU A 186 2.30 -21.83 6.85
N LEU A 187 2.61 -22.43 5.69
CA LEU A 187 3.54 -23.56 5.59
C LEU A 187 4.97 -23.21 6.07
N PRO A 188 5.62 -22.15 5.54
CA PRO A 188 6.95 -21.77 5.99
C PRO A 188 6.92 -21.27 7.44
N LEU A 189 5.84 -20.60 7.86
CA LEU A 189 5.68 -20.08 9.21
C LEU A 189 5.61 -21.21 10.24
N ALA A 190 4.87 -22.29 9.97
CA ALA A 190 4.79 -23.46 10.83
C ALA A 190 6.15 -24.14 11.04
N ARG A 191 7.01 -24.13 9.99
CA ARG A 191 8.38 -24.63 10.10
C ARG A 191 9.29 -23.71 10.94
N ALA A 192 9.08 -22.39 10.86
CA ALA A 192 9.80 -21.41 11.66
C ALA A 192 9.41 -21.47 13.15
N ALA A 193 8.12 -21.61 13.46
CA ALA A 193 7.60 -21.66 14.83
C ALA A 193 8.17 -22.81 15.68
N ARG A 194 8.56 -23.90 15.04
CA ARG A 194 9.22 -25.05 15.72
C ARG A 194 10.65 -24.74 16.19
N ARG A 195 11.23 -23.61 15.78
CA ARG A 195 12.63 -23.23 16.05
C ARG A 195 12.78 -22.08 17.04
N THR A 196 11.70 -21.41 17.43
CA THR A 196 11.75 -20.21 18.28
C THR A 196 10.91 -20.39 19.54
N SER A 197 11.56 -20.35 20.70
CA SER A 197 10.89 -20.24 22.01
C SER A 197 10.42 -18.80 22.24
N ALA A 198 9.29 -18.66 22.91
CA ALA A 198 8.69 -17.36 23.24
C ALA A 198 9.66 -16.50 24.06
N SER A 199 9.87 -15.27 23.64
CA SER A 199 10.59 -14.25 24.39
C SER A 199 9.68 -13.12 24.83
N ASP A 200 9.90 -12.60 26.02
CA ASP A 200 9.13 -11.57 26.71
C ASP A 200 8.87 -10.31 25.88
N ILE A 201 7.63 -9.85 25.90
CA ILE A 201 7.13 -8.74 25.11
C ILE A 201 6.93 -7.53 26.02
N VAL A 202 7.61 -6.43 25.73
CA VAL A 202 7.30 -5.12 26.32
C VAL A 202 6.40 -4.37 25.36
N PRO A 203 5.16 -4.03 25.73
CA PRO A 203 4.26 -3.26 24.86
C PRO A 203 4.71 -1.81 24.80
N GLU A 204 5.08 -1.32 23.62
CA GLU A 204 5.22 0.12 23.40
C GLU A 204 3.84 0.79 23.28
N ARG A 205 3.62 1.81 24.11
CA ARG A 205 2.35 2.57 24.17
C ARG A 205 2.26 3.58 23.01
N HIS A 206 1.92 3.14 21.82
CA HIS A 206 1.83 4.01 20.62
C HIS A 206 0.57 4.89 20.55
N ALA A 207 -0.56 4.45 21.11
CA ALA A 207 -1.83 5.15 20.95
C ALA A 207 -1.93 6.50 21.69
N VAL A 208 -1.33 6.60 22.86
CA VAL A 208 -1.38 7.85 23.66
C VAL A 208 -0.52 8.94 23.03
N GLY A 209 0.56 8.56 22.34
CA GLY A 209 1.46 9.50 21.65
C GLY A 209 0.81 10.17 20.43
N LEU A 210 -0.04 9.46 19.68
CA LEU A 210 -0.66 9.96 18.45
C LEU A 210 -1.63 11.13 18.72
N LEU A 211 -2.56 10.98 19.65
CA LEU A 211 -3.52 12.05 20.01
C LEU A 211 -2.81 13.28 20.58
N ARG A 212 -1.77 13.07 21.37
CA ARG A 212 -0.93 14.15 21.90
C ARG A 212 -0.20 14.88 20.79
N ALA A 213 0.40 14.15 19.83
CA ALA A 213 1.10 14.71 18.67
C ALA A 213 0.16 15.52 17.78
N LEU A 214 -1.03 14.99 17.49
CA LEU A 214 -2.05 15.68 16.70
C LEU A 214 -2.50 17.00 17.37
N ARG A 215 -2.63 17.03 18.69
CA ARG A 215 -2.98 18.24 19.42
C ARG A 215 -1.82 19.25 19.51
N GLN A 216 -0.62 18.79 19.83
CA GLN A 216 0.55 19.62 20.06
C GLN A 216 1.07 20.28 18.79
N HIS A 217 1.05 19.56 17.66
CA HIS A 217 1.56 20.02 16.37
C HIS A 217 0.45 20.29 15.34
N ARG A 218 -0.81 20.49 15.80
CA ARG A 218 -1.99 20.58 14.92
C ARG A 218 -1.85 21.57 13.77
N ARG A 219 -1.31 22.77 14.03
CA ARG A 219 -1.17 23.81 13.00
C ARG A 219 -0.11 23.43 11.96
N THR A 220 1.05 22.98 12.41
CA THR A 220 2.12 22.53 11.54
C THR A 220 1.69 21.32 10.72
N LEU A 221 1.05 20.32 11.37
CA LEU A 221 0.52 19.13 10.69
C LEU A 221 -0.55 19.48 9.65
N LEU A 222 -1.52 20.35 9.99
CA LEU A 222 -2.58 20.74 9.05
C LEU A 222 -2.01 21.49 7.85
N LEU A 223 -1.03 22.35 8.02
CA LEU A 223 -0.41 23.08 6.92
C LEU A 223 0.50 22.18 6.08
N SER A 224 1.43 21.45 6.70
CA SER A 224 2.43 20.66 5.98
C SER A 224 1.89 19.32 5.44
N ALA A 225 0.85 18.73 6.05
CA ALA A 225 0.27 17.46 5.64
C ALA A 225 -0.96 17.61 4.72
N SER A 226 -1.48 18.82 4.48
CA SER A 226 -2.64 19.06 3.59
C SER A 226 -2.35 18.66 2.14
N GLY A 227 -1.20 19.05 1.58
CA GLY A 227 -0.75 18.63 0.27
C GLY A 227 -0.56 17.10 0.17
N PRO A 228 0.21 16.48 1.05
CA PRO A 228 0.31 15.01 1.20
C PRO A 228 -1.03 14.29 1.32
N PHE A 229 -2.02 14.83 2.05
CA PHE A 229 -3.37 14.27 2.13
C PHE A 229 -4.03 14.16 0.75
N LEU A 230 -4.05 15.26 -0.03
CA LEU A 230 -4.64 15.28 -1.37
C LEU A 230 -3.91 14.34 -2.33
N ILE A 231 -2.58 14.32 -2.27
CA ILE A 231 -1.76 13.42 -3.08
C ILE A 231 -2.08 11.96 -2.74
N MET A 232 -2.20 11.61 -1.46
CA MET A 232 -2.53 10.24 -1.04
C MET A 232 -3.96 9.85 -1.43
N ALA A 233 -4.92 10.78 -1.38
CA ALA A 233 -6.27 10.56 -1.88
C ALA A 233 -6.25 10.23 -3.38
N ALA A 234 -5.58 11.03 -4.19
CA ALA A 234 -5.46 10.79 -5.63
C ALA A 234 -4.71 9.48 -5.94
N ARG A 235 -3.61 9.20 -5.24
CA ARG A 235 -2.84 7.94 -5.40
C ARG A 235 -3.67 6.70 -5.07
N ARG A 236 -4.51 6.74 -4.05
CA ARG A 236 -5.36 5.61 -3.71
C ARG A 236 -6.58 5.53 -4.61
N GLY A 237 -7.20 6.68 -4.94
CA GLY A 237 -8.32 6.77 -5.86
C GLY A 237 -8.01 6.17 -7.24
N ARG A 238 -6.83 6.47 -7.81
CA ARG A 238 -6.42 5.92 -9.10
C ARG A 238 -6.36 4.38 -9.14
N SER A 239 -6.05 3.74 -8.01
CA SER A 239 -5.95 2.28 -7.95
C SER A 239 -7.31 1.59 -8.07
N VAL A 240 -8.38 2.32 -7.76
CA VAL A 240 -9.78 1.92 -7.97
C VAL A 240 -10.24 2.34 -9.37
N LEU A 241 -9.92 3.56 -9.77
CA LEU A 241 -10.39 4.17 -11.01
C LEU A 241 -9.88 3.44 -12.26
N LEU A 242 -8.60 3.06 -12.30
CA LEU A 242 -8.00 2.45 -13.50
C LEU A 242 -8.67 1.13 -13.92
N PRO A 243 -8.91 0.16 -13.01
CA PRO A 243 -9.70 -1.03 -13.35
C PRO A 243 -11.13 -0.71 -13.75
N LEU A 244 -11.79 0.29 -13.12
CA LEU A 244 -13.18 0.66 -13.45
C LEU A 244 -13.29 1.27 -14.85
N VAL A 245 -12.36 2.16 -15.24
CA VAL A 245 -12.33 2.74 -16.60
C VAL A 245 -12.08 1.65 -17.64
N ALA A 246 -11.12 0.75 -17.39
CA ALA A 246 -10.85 -0.34 -18.31
C ALA A 246 -12.06 -1.29 -18.45
N ALA A 247 -12.76 -1.58 -17.35
CA ALA A 247 -14.00 -2.39 -17.38
C ALA A 247 -15.14 -1.70 -18.16
N ALA A 248 -15.30 -0.38 -18.00
CA ALA A 248 -16.33 0.39 -18.72
C ALA A 248 -16.10 0.43 -20.24
N LEU A 249 -14.90 0.11 -20.71
CA LEU A 249 -14.57 -0.04 -22.13
C LEU A 249 -14.73 -1.50 -22.62
N GLU A 250 -15.38 -2.36 -21.83
CA GLU A 250 -15.62 -3.78 -22.13
C GLU A 250 -14.35 -4.57 -22.48
N VAL A 251 -13.22 -4.13 -21.91
CA VAL A 251 -11.93 -4.80 -22.08
C VAL A 251 -11.92 -6.10 -21.27
N SER A 252 -11.37 -7.18 -21.84
CA SER A 252 -11.32 -8.47 -21.13
C SER A 252 -10.58 -8.37 -19.79
N PRO A 253 -10.96 -9.17 -18.78
CA PRO A 253 -10.28 -9.19 -17.49
C PRO A 253 -8.76 -9.38 -17.58
N THR A 254 -8.30 -10.20 -18.52
CA THR A 254 -6.86 -10.38 -18.83
C THR A 254 -6.21 -9.07 -19.24
N ALA A 255 -6.85 -8.30 -20.13
CA ALA A 255 -6.30 -7.02 -20.59
C ALA A 255 -6.35 -5.96 -19.48
N VAL A 256 -7.40 -5.92 -18.64
CA VAL A 256 -7.45 -5.06 -17.44
C VAL A 256 -6.28 -5.39 -16.50
N GLY A 257 -6.02 -6.68 -16.27
CA GLY A 257 -4.88 -7.14 -15.49
C GLY A 257 -3.54 -6.66 -16.03
N ALA A 258 -3.35 -6.76 -17.36
CA ALA A 258 -2.14 -6.27 -18.03
C ALA A 258 -1.97 -4.75 -17.92
N ILE A 259 -3.04 -3.97 -18.11
CA ILE A 259 -3.04 -2.51 -17.97
C ILE A 259 -2.60 -2.09 -16.57
N VAL A 260 -3.19 -2.67 -15.53
CA VAL A 260 -2.83 -2.40 -14.14
C VAL A 260 -1.37 -2.80 -13.87
N ALA A 261 -0.94 -3.96 -14.38
CA ALA A 261 0.41 -4.45 -14.19
C ALA A 261 1.47 -3.57 -14.88
N ILE A 262 1.21 -3.02 -16.05
CA ILE A 262 2.12 -2.08 -16.73
C ILE A 262 2.40 -0.88 -15.81
N GLY A 263 1.37 -0.28 -15.23
CA GLY A 263 1.54 0.82 -14.28
C GLY A 263 2.31 0.42 -13.01
N MET A 264 2.04 -0.77 -12.46
CA MET A 264 2.74 -1.29 -11.28
C MET A 264 4.18 -1.71 -11.59
N GLY A 265 4.44 -2.20 -12.80
CA GLY A 265 5.79 -2.52 -13.30
C GLY A 265 6.66 -1.27 -13.43
N ALA A 266 6.10 -0.19 -13.97
CA ALA A 266 6.76 1.10 -14.03
C ALA A 266 7.12 1.63 -12.62
N ASP A 267 6.20 1.52 -11.64
CA ASP A 267 6.46 1.86 -10.24
C ASP A 267 7.60 1.02 -9.66
N LEU A 268 7.61 -0.29 -9.91
CA LEU A 268 8.63 -1.21 -9.42
C LEU A 268 10.03 -0.88 -10.01
N MET A 269 10.11 -0.57 -11.31
CA MET A 269 11.39 -0.27 -11.98
C MET A 269 11.97 1.09 -11.57
N LEU A 270 11.11 2.09 -11.37
CA LEU A 270 11.53 3.47 -11.12
C LEU A 270 11.72 3.81 -9.64
N PHE A 271 11.29 2.95 -8.73
CA PHE A 271 11.47 3.14 -7.29
C PHE A 271 12.92 3.45 -6.87
N PRO A 272 13.98 2.77 -7.38
CA PRO A 272 15.36 3.12 -7.01
C PRO A 272 15.79 4.48 -7.55
N VAL A 273 15.28 4.85 -8.75
CA VAL A 273 15.58 6.13 -9.40
C VAL A 273 15.00 7.31 -8.61
N ALA A 274 13.82 7.13 -8.00
CA ALA A 274 13.19 8.15 -7.18
C ALA A 274 14.09 8.58 -6.00
N GLY A 275 14.72 7.63 -5.31
CA GLY A 275 15.67 7.90 -4.23
C GLY A 275 16.86 8.72 -4.71
N TRP A 276 17.47 8.31 -5.83
CA TRP A 276 18.59 9.02 -6.42
C TRP A 276 18.24 10.47 -6.83
N ILE A 277 17.05 10.69 -7.43
CA ILE A 277 16.59 12.04 -7.79
C ILE A 277 16.42 12.90 -6.54
N MET A 278 15.78 12.38 -5.48
CA MET A 278 15.58 13.12 -4.22
C MET A 278 16.88 13.53 -3.56
N ASP A 279 17.89 12.66 -3.59
CA ASP A 279 19.17 12.91 -2.93
C ASP A 279 20.04 13.90 -3.74
N ARG A 280 19.94 13.88 -5.08
CA ARG A 280 20.75 14.73 -5.96
C ARG A 280 20.13 16.10 -6.24
N PHE A 281 18.82 16.17 -6.43
CA PHE A 281 18.16 17.38 -6.93
C PHE A 281 17.24 18.06 -5.91
N GLY A 282 17.03 17.44 -4.74
CA GLY A 282 16.13 17.96 -3.72
C GLY A 282 14.71 17.40 -3.81
N ARG A 283 13.93 17.68 -2.76
CA ARG A 283 12.61 17.04 -2.55
C ARG A 283 11.57 17.59 -3.52
N LEU A 284 11.49 18.92 -3.68
CA LEU A 284 10.50 19.54 -4.58
C LEU A 284 10.74 19.22 -6.05
N ARG A 285 12.00 19.13 -6.47
CA ARG A 285 12.34 18.75 -7.85
C ARG A 285 12.03 17.29 -8.16
N ALA A 286 11.93 16.42 -7.14
CA ALA A 286 11.43 15.07 -7.28
C ALA A 286 9.89 15.01 -7.26
N ILE A 287 9.25 15.72 -6.32
CA ILE A 287 7.79 15.72 -6.10
C ILE A 287 7.06 16.36 -7.29
N GLY A 288 7.46 17.55 -7.71
CA GLY A 288 6.78 18.34 -8.74
C GLY A 288 6.58 17.56 -10.05
N PRO A 289 7.67 17.20 -10.76
CA PRO A 289 7.56 16.51 -12.05
C PRO A 289 6.86 15.14 -11.94
N ALA A 290 7.14 14.36 -10.87
CA ALA A 290 6.57 13.04 -10.69
C ALA A 290 5.05 13.07 -10.56
N PHE A 291 4.51 13.93 -9.70
CA PHE A 291 3.06 14.04 -9.54
C PHE A 291 2.38 14.81 -10.67
N THR A 292 3.06 15.74 -11.34
CA THR A 292 2.55 16.37 -12.56
C THR A 292 2.41 15.33 -13.67
N LEU A 293 3.40 14.45 -13.87
CA LEU A 293 3.31 13.37 -14.84
C LEU A 293 2.15 12.40 -14.52
N MET A 294 1.96 12.10 -13.23
CA MET A 294 0.82 11.28 -12.80
C MET A 294 -0.51 11.98 -13.04
N ALA A 295 -0.60 13.30 -12.83
CA ALA A 295 -1.78 14.11 -13.13
C ALA A 295 -2.09 14.14 -14.64
N ILE A 296 -1.07 14.28 -15.49
CA ILE A 296 -1.22 14.18 -16.95
C ILE A 296 -1.81 12.81 -17.34
N GLY A 297 -1.28 11.71 -16.76
CA GLY A 297 -1.83 10.38 -16.99
C GLY A 297 -3.30 10.26 -16.56
N LEU A 298 -3.70 10.90 -15.45
CA LEU A 298 -5.09 10.95 -15.02
C LEU A 298 -5.96 11.81 -15.96
N PHE A 299 -5.48 12.94 -16.45
CA PHE A 299 -6.22 13.73 -17.44
C PHE A 299 -6.40 12.98 -18.75
N VAL A 300 -5.36 12.28 -19.21
CA VAL A 300 -5.47 11.37 -20.37
C VAL A 300 -6.51 10.29 -20.09
N LEU A 301 -6.47 9.64 -18.93
CA LEU A 301 -7.45 8.61 -18.55
C LEU A 301 -8.90 9.15 -18.53
N GLY A 302 -9.07 10.45 -18.25
CA GLY A 302 -10.38 11.10 -18.21
C GLY A 302 -11.04 11.34 -19.57
N VAL A 303 -10.27 11.30 -20.66
CA VAL A 303 -10.75 11.61 -22.02
C VAL A 303 -10.58 10.46 -23.02
N VAL A 304 -9.92 9.36 -22.62
CA VAL A 304 -9.72 8.22 -23.52
C VAL A 304 -10.94 7.31 -23.57
N ASP A 305 -11.22 6.77 -24.74
CA ASP A 305 -12.30 5.86 -25.08
C ASP A 305 -11.79 4.52 -25.65
N THR A 306 -10.47 4.32 -25.65
CA THR A 306 -9.82 3.13 -26.22
C THR A 306 -8.93 2.41 -25.22
N ALA A 307 -8.83 1.08 -25.35
CA ALA A 307 -7.92 0.27 -24.51
C ALA A 307 -6.47 0.75 -24.60
N THR A 308 -6.00 1.12 -25.79
CA THR A 308 -4.64 1.67 -25.99
C THR A 308 -4.44 2.97 -25.20
N GLY A 309 -5.45 3.85 -25.21
CA GLY A 309 -5.42 5.09 -24.42
C GLY A 309 -5.31 4.81 -22.92
N VAL A 310 -6.04 3.82 -22.41
CA VAL A 310 -5.96 3.42 -20.99
C VAL A 310 -4.58 2.82 -20.65
N VAL A 311 -3.95 2.06 -21.57
CA VAL A 311 -2.57 1.57 -21.40
C VAL A 311 -1.60 2.74 -21.27
N ILE A 312 -1.68 3.72 -22.17
CA ILE A 312 -0.81 4.93 -22.14
C ILE A 312 -1.03 5.70 -20.84
N ALA A 313 -2.28 5.96 -20.47
CA ALA A 313 -2.62 6.63 -19.21
C ALA A 313 -2.08 5.86 -18.00
N GLY A 314 -2.28 4.54 -17.95
CA GLY A 314 -1.78 3.66 -16.90
C GLY A 314 -0.26 3.68 -16.78
N ALA A 315 0.46 3.70 -17.93
CA ALA A 315 1.91 3.81 -17.97
C ALA A 315 2.40 5.17 -17.42
N LEU A 316 1.82 6.29 -17.86
CA LEU A 316 2.14 7.62 -17.36
C LEU A 316 1.91 7.74 -15.84
N ILE A 317 0.75 7.25 -15.38
CA ILE A 317 0.41 7.19 -13.96
C ILE A 317 1.43 6.34 -13.19
N GLY A 318 1.83 5.18 -13.74
CA GLY A 318 2.81 4.28 -13.13
C GLY A 318 4.20 4.90 -13.04
N VAL A 319 4.68 5.54 -14.11
CA VAL A 319 5.97 6.25 -14.12
C VAL A 319 5.97 7.37 -13.08
N GLY A 320 4.94 8.24 -13.06
CA GLY A 320 4.81 9.29 -12.06
C GLY A 320 4.78 8.75 -10.62
N ASN A 321 4.07 7.64 -10.39
CA ASN A 321 4.01 6.98 -9.10
C ASN A 321 5.38 6.40 -8.67
N GLY A 322 6.10 5.77 -9.58
CA GLY A 322 7.43 5.21 -9.33
C GLY A 322 8.44 6.28 -8.96
N LEU A 323 8.49 7.37 -9.75
CA LEU A 323 9.36 8.52 -9.50
C LEU A 323 9.03 9.27 -8.20
N SER A 324 7.80 9.18 -7.70
CA SER A 324 7.37 9.78 -6.43
C SER A 324 7.55 8.86 -5.21
N SER A 325 8.10 7.65 -5.40
CA SER A 325 8.23 6.68 -4.33
C SER A 325 9.15 7.16 -3.21
N GLY A 326 8.67 7.06 -1.96
CA GLY A 326 9.44 7.48 -0.78
C GLY A 326 9.36 8.98 -0.46
N THR A 327 8.97 9.84 -1.41
CA THR A 327 8.97 11.31 -1.23
C THR A 327 8.19 11.78 0.00
N MET A 328 7.02 11.20 0.23
CA MET A 328 6.15 11.61 1.35
C MET A 328 6.72 11.19 2.72
N MET A 329 7.41 10.06 2.80
CA MET A 329 8.03 9.59 4.04
C MET A 329 9.30 10.41 4.36
N THR A 330 10.06 10.73 3.33
CA THR A 330 11.23 11.62 3.45
C THR A 330 10.80 13.01 3.90
N LEU A 331 9.75 13.56 3.28
CA LEU A 331 9.19 14.86 3.66
C LEU A 331 8.74 14.88 5.13
N ALA A 332 8.06 13.82 5.60
CA ALA A 332 7.67 13.68 6.99
C ALA A 332 8.87 13.67 7.94
N SER A 333 9.96 13.03 7.53
CA SER A 333 11.19 12.96 8.32
C SER A 333 11.95 14.30 8.36
N ASP A 334 12.00 15.00 7.22
CA ASP A 334 12.68 16.29 7.10
C ASP A 334 11.97 17.39 7.91
N LEU A 335 10.63 17.31 8.02
CA LEU A 335 9.80 18.26 8.77
C LEU A 335 9.68 17.93 10.26
N ALA A 336 10.14 16.76 10.69
CA ALA A 336 9.95 16.31 12.06
C ALA A 336 10.78 17.14 13.07
N PRO A 337 10.14 17.71 14.12
CA PRO A 337 10.86 18.43 15.16
C PRO A 337 11.85 17.53 15.89
N ARG A 338 13.04 18.03 16.19
CA ARG A 338 14.10 17.28 16.89
C ARG A 338 13.66 16.72 18.24
N GLU A 339 12.74 17.39 18.93
CA GLU A 339 12.27 17.02 20.27
C GLU A 339 11.28 15.84 20.26
N SER A 340 10.51 15.66 19.16
CA SER A 340 9.45 14.64 19.09
C SER A 340 9.27 14.05 17.67
N PRO A 341 10.34 13.55 17.03
CA PRO A 341 10.28 13.16 15.62
C PRO A 341 9.29 12.02 15.37
N SER A 342 9.29 11.00 16.21
CA SER A 342 8.40 9.83 16.06
C SER A 342 6.92 10.19 16.16
N GLN A 343 6.59 11.12 17.06
CA GLN A 343 5.20 11.57 17.26
C GLN A 343 4.71 12.38 16.06
N PHE A 344 5.55 13.29 15.54
CA PHE A 344 5.24 14.08 14.36
C PHE A 344 5.05 13.20 13.13
N ILE A 345 5.98 12.27 12.86
CA ILE A 345 5.88 11.32 11.72
C ILE A 345 4.62 10.46 11.84
N ALA A 346 4.25 10.02 13.04
CA ALA A 346 3.01 9.27 13.27
C ALA A 346 1.77 10.12 12.95
N GLY A 347 1.72 11.38 13.39
CA GLY A 347 0.65 12.32 13.07
C GLY A 347 0.54 12.62 11.58
N PHE A 348 1.67 12.87 10.94
CA PHE A 348 1.76 13.12 9.50
C PHE A 348 1.28 11.90 8.67
N SER A 349 1.70 10.70 9.08
CA SER A 349 1.23 9.45 8.46
C SER A 349 -0.26 9.23 8.64
N ALA A 350 -0.82 9.54 9.82
CA ALA A 350 -2.26 9.42 10.06
C ALA A 350 -3.09 10.34 9.15
N VAL A 351 -2.62 11.57 8.88
CA VAL A 351 -3.25 12.47 7.91
C VAL A 351 -3.18 11.91 6.49
N GLN A 352 -2.04 11.34 6.08
CA GLN A 352 -1.90 10.68 4.79
C GLN A 352 -2.83 9.46 4.64
N ASP A 353 -2.95 8.65 5.68
CA ASP A 353 -3.84 7.48 5.70
C ASP A 353 -5.30 7.92 5.56
N GLY A 354 -5.70 9.05 6.18
CA GLY A 354 -7.00 9.67 5.95
C GLY A 354 -7.23 9.99 4.47
N GLY A 355 -6.24 10.56 3.77
CA GLY A 355 -6.30 10.78 2.33
C GLY A 355 -6.51 9.48 1.55
N GLN A 356 -5.77 8.42 1.89
CA GLN A 356 -5.92 7.10 1.25
C GLN A 356 -7.33 6.51 1.43
N MET A 357 -8.02 6.80 2.52
CA MET A 357 -9.39 6.36 2.77
C MET A 357 -10.42 7.15 1.95
N VAL A 358 -10.21 8.46 1.82
CA VAL A 358 -11.11 9.36 1.09
C VAL A 358 -11.04 9.15 -0.42
N GLY A 359 -9.85 8.85 -0.96
CA GLY A 359 -9.62 8.74 -2.41
C GLY A 359 -10.58 7.82 -3.16
N PRO A 360 -10.72 6.54 -2.77
CA PRO A 360 -11.68 5.62 -3.39
C PRO A 360 -13.12 6.11 -3.30
N LEU A 361 -13.55 6.62 -2.12
CA LEU A 361 -14.91 7.13 -1.91
C LEU A 361 -15.22 8.29 -2.85
N LEU A 362 -14.27 9.21 -3.01
CA LEU A 362 -14.41 10.33 -3.94
C LEU A 362 -14.60 9.83 -5.39
N VAL A 363 -13.82 8.83 -5.80
CA VAL A 363 -13.97 8.23 -7.14
C VAL A 363 -15.39 7.70 -7.35
N GLY A 364 -15.93 6.93 -6.41
CA GLY A 364 -17.25 6.34 -6.55
C GLY A 364 -18.37 7.38 -6.63
N VAL A 365 -18.38 8.33 -5.69
CA VAL A 365 -19.42 9.38 -5.65
C VAL A 365 -19.38 10.25 -6.90
N VAL A 366 -18.19 10.65 -7.35
CA VAL A 366 -18.06 11.45 -8.57
C VAL A 366 -18.40 10.64 -9.80
N ALA A 367 -18.05 9.34 -9.85
CA ALA A 367 -18.35 8.48 -10.99
C ALA A 367 -19.85 8.26 -11.16
N ASP A 368 -20.61 8.08 -10.09
CA ASP A 368 -22.07 7.95 -10.15
C ASP A 368 -22.76 9.28 -10.55
N ALA A 369 -22.19 10.44 -10.14
CA ALA A 369 -22.79 11.74 -10.42
C ALA A 369 -22.40 12.31 -11.80
N PHE A 370 -21.15 12.13 -12.22
CA PHE A 370 -20.55 12.83 -13.36
C PHE A 370 -19.76 11.91 -14.30
N GLY A 371 -19.69 10.60 -14.00
CA GLY A 371 -18.95 9.61 -14.79
C GLY A 371 -17.49 9.45 -14.37
N LEU A 372 -16.87 8.35 -14.84
CA LEU A 372 -15.49 7.98 -14.53
C LEU A 372 -14.45 8.99 -15.06
N GLY A 373 -14.74 9.63 -16.19
CA GLY A 373 -13.88 10.69 -16.75
C GLY A 373 -13.75 11.88 -15.80
N ALA A 374 -14.86 12.34 -15.22
CA ALA A 374 -14.85 13.42 -14.22
C ALA A 374 -14.06 13.01 -12.96
N SER A 375 -14.21 11.77 -12.49
CA SER A 375 -13.43 11.24 -11.36
C SER A 375 -11.93 11.31 -11.65
N SER A 376 -11.54 10.98 -12.89
CA SER A 376 -10.14 11.01 -13.32
C SER A 376 -9.58 12.43 -13.30
N VAL A 377 -10.31 13.38 -13.87
CA VAL A 377 -9.93 14.80 -13.89
C VAL A 377 -9.81 15.35 -12.48
N ILE A 378 -10.77 15.06 -11.58
CA ILE A 378 -10.72 15.53 -10.20
C ILE A 378 -9.49 14.98 -9.47
N LEU A 379 -9.15 13.70 -9.64
CA LEU A 379 -7.92 13.15 -9.04
C LEU A 379 -6.66 13.84 -9.60
N GLY A 380 -6.63 14.14 -10.90
CA GLY A 380 -5.53 14.90 -11.52
C GLY A 380 -5.39 16.30 -10.92
N VAL A 381 -6.51 17.00 -10.73
CA VAL A 381 -6.54 18.33 -10.07
C VAL A 381 -6.08 18.23 -8.62
N LEU A 382 -6.53 17.22 -7.87
CA LEU A 382 -6.09 17.01 -6.46
C LEU A 382 -4.58 16.82 -6.37
N LEU A 383 -3.95 16.12 -7.33
CA LEU A 383 -2.49 15.99 -7.38
C LEU A 383 -1.81 17.34 -7.56
N LEU A 384 -2.26 18.13 -8.53
CA LEU A 384 -1.65 19.44 -8.82
C LEU A 384 -1.86 20.42 -7.66
N VAL A 385 -3.05 20.46 -7.07
CA VAL A 385 -3.33 21.25 -5.87
C VAL A 385 -2.47 20.78 -4.69
N GLY A 386 -2.33 19.46 -4.51
CA GLY A 386 -1.47 18.88 -3.47
C GLY A 386 -0.01 19.27 -3.62
N VAL A 387 0.51 19.25 -4.86
CA VAL A 387 1.88 19.73 -5.16
C VAL A 387 1.99 21.23 -4.88
N GLY A 388 1.02 22.03 -5.35
CA GLY A 388 1.00 23.48 -5.10
C GLY A 388 0.98 23.81 -3.60
N LEU A 389 0.22 23.07 -2.79
CA LEU A 389 0.21 23.24 -1.33
C LEU A 389 1.57 22.90 -0.72
N ILE A 390 2.23 21.82 -1.14
CA ILE A 390 3.58 21.47 -0.65
C ILE A 390 4.56 22.59 -0.98
N VAL A 391 4.54 23.10 -2.22
CA VAL A 391 5.40 24.22 -2.62
C VAL A 391 5.14 25.47 -1.79
N ALA A 392 3.88 25.79 -1.54
CA ALA A 392 3.49 27.01 -0.82
C ALA A 392 3.71 26.94 0.70
N THR A 393 3.56 25.74 1.32
CA THR A 393 3.58 25.61 2.78
C THR A 393 4.87 25.02 3.34
N VAL A 394 5.58 24.22 2.56
CA VAL A 394 6.78 23.50 2.99
C VAL A 394 8.03 24.05 2.31
N GLY A 395 8.00 24.26 1.00
CA GLY A 395 9.18 24.64 0.23
C GLY A 395 10.21 23.51 0.10
N GLU A 396 11.42 23.84 -0.38
CA GLU A 396 12.54 22.89 -0.48
C GLU A 396 13.12 22.65 0.92
N THR A 397 13.27 21.37 1.30
CA THR A 397 13.78 21.00 2.63
C THR A 397 15.28 20.76 2.67
N ILE A 398 15.94 20.65 1.51
CA ILE A 398 17.40 20.59 1.38
C ILE A 398 17.92 21.95 0.93
N SER A 399 18.69 22.60 1.80
CA SER A 399 19.26 23.93 1.57
C SER A 399 20.44 23.95 0.59
N ASP A 400 21.13 22.82 0.39
CA ASP A 400 22.22 22.67 -0.59
C ASP A 400 22.18 21.27 -1.25
N PRO A 401 21.86 21.17 -2.56
CA PRO A 401 22.06 19.91 -3.28
C PRO A 401 23.57 19.61 -3.31
N VAL A 402 23.95 18.41 -2.91
CA VAL A 402 25.32 17.92 -3.01
C VAL A 402 25.73 17.95 -4.48
N HIS A 403 26.66 18.86 -4.81
CA HIS A 403 27.29 18.95 -6.14
C HIS A 403 28.22 17.79 -6.43
#